data_7cf09be54f46e57572f26a9b0da089f1
#
_entry.id   7cf09be54f46e57572f26a9b0da089f1
#
_cell.length_a   1.000
_cell.length_b   1.000
_cell.length_c   1.000
_cell.angle_alpha   90.00
_cell.angle_beta   90.00
_cell.angle_gamma   90.00
#
_symmetry.space_group_name_H-M   'P 1'
#
loop_
_entity.id
_entity.type
_entity.pdbx_description
1 polymer ?
#
loop_
_entity_poly.entity_id
_entity_poly.type
_entity_poly.pdbx_seq_one_letter_code
_entity_poly.pdbx_strand_id
1 'polypeptide(L)'
;MKLSGTVLTFGEIMMRLSPPDHLRIEQATSFDARYGGAEANTALSLAFQGDSAAYVSVVPANRIGDCALRSLAAYGVDTSRVVRSGDRLGTYYFELGASQRGNGCIYDRKYSAINLASHTELDWAKVLDGIDVFYFSGVTPAVSDEMALACKEALEEARRRGITTVCDLNYRGKMWSPEKSQQVMKGLLPLVDICIANDEDAPASLGITCVSGSLAHGIDERESYVEMAREICADYGCKTLASVIRNVQSVERSQWMGMLYDAASGEHWFSTVHDVHVLEGVAAGDAFNAGLLHALLHGYEPQRAIDYAIAASVLKLTVRGDSNLVSEAEIAGVAESGGGTRVAR
;
A
#
# COMPACT_ATOMS: atom_id res chain seq x y z
N MET A 1 -1.77 19.65 -3.74
CA MET A 1 -0.79 19.13 -4.74
C MET A 1 -1.55 18.43 -5.86
N LYS A 2 -1.17 18.59 -7.13
CA LYS A 2 -1.79 17.89 -8.27
C LYS A 2 -0.74 17.04 -8.97
N LEU A 3 -1.04 15.77 -9.20
CA LEU A 3 -0.23 14.84 -9.98
C LEU A 3 -0.75 14.74 -11.42
N SER A 4 -0.04 14.07 -12.28
CA SER A 4 -0.49 13.75 -13.65
C SER A 4 0.33 12.56 -14.17
N GLY A 5 -0.19 11.86 -15.19
CA GLY A 5 0.53 10.87 -15.95
C GLY A 5 0.48 9.45 -15.36
N THR A 6 1.54 8.70 -15.57
CA THR A 6 1.63 7.28 -15.25
C THR A 6 2.28 7.04 -13.88
N VAL A 7 1.64 6.21 -13.06
CA VAL A 7 2.18 5.75 -11.76
C VAL A 7 2.91 4.44 -11.95
N LEU A 8 4.19 4.38 -11.56
CA LEU A 8 4.96 3.14 -11.46
C LEU A 8 5.03 2.70 -9.99
N THR A 9 4.67 1.47 -9.71
CA THR A 9 4.86 0.88 -8.39
C THR A 9 5.95 -0.19 -8.40
N PHE A 10 6.78 -0.23 -7.34
CA PHE A 10 7.91 -1.16 -7.20
C PHE A 10 7.81 -2.00 -5.95
N GLY A 11 7.73 -3.32 -6.09
CA GLY A 11 7.69 -4.22 -4.94
C GLY A 11 7.59 -5.70 -5.27
N GLU A 12 7.37 -6.54 -4.26
CA GLU A 12 7.21 -7.98 -4.41
C GLU A 12 5.75 -8.37 -4.63
N ILE A 13 5.49 -9.14 -5.68
CA ILE A 13 4.23 -9.89 -5.82
C ILE A 13 4.44 -11.32 -5.36
N MET A 14 3.53 -11.83 -4.53
CA MET A 14 3.57 -13.19 -4.00
C MET A 14 2.33 -13.99 -4.39
N MET A 15 2.45 -15.32 -4.37
CA MET A 15 1.30 -16.20 -4.41
C MET A 15 0.73 -16.34 -2.99
N ARG A 16 -0.54 -15.94 -2.82
CA ARG A 16 -1.31 -16.17 -1.61
C ARG A 16 -2.05 -17.49 -1.69
N LEU A 17 -1.94 -18.30 -0.64
CA LEU A 17 -2.68 -19.54 -0.45
C LEU A 17 -3.58 -19.39 0.78
N SER A 18 -4.89 -19.47 0.58
CA SER A 18 -5.86 -19.34 1.67
C SER A 18 -6.75 -20.56 1.76
N PRO A 19 -6.96 -21.15 2.97
CA PRO A 19 -8.04 -22.10 3.17
C PRO A 19 -9.39 -21.49 2.75
N PRO A 20 -10.32 -22.28 2.26
CA PRO A 20 -11.67 -21.80 2.00
C PRO A 20 -12.33 -21.21 3.25
N ASP A 21 -13.07 -20.13 3.07
CA ASP A 21 -13.84 -19.44 4.11
C ASP A 21 -13.02 -19.14 5.39
N HIS A 22 -13.46 -19.62 6.55
CA HIS A 22 -12.81 -19.46 7.85
C HIS A 22 -12.16 -20.75 8.37
N LEU A 23 -11.89 -21.72 7.49
CA LEU A 23 -11.18 -22.94 7.87
C LEU A 23 -9.78 -22.58 8.37
N ARG A 24 -9.33 -23.33 9.37
CA ARG A 24 -7.93 -23.27 9.80
C ARG A 24 -7.03 -23.98 8.80
N ILE A 25 -5.76 -23.63 8.78
CA ILE A 25 -4.78 -24.28 7.92
C ILE A 25 -4.76 -25.79 8.16
N GLU A 26 -4.87 -26.21 9.43
CA GLU A 26 -4.90 -27.63 9.83
C GLU A 26 -6.15 -28.41 9.38
N GLN A 27 -7.22 -27.70 9.02
CA GLN A 27 -8.45 -28.29 8.52
C GLN A 27 -8.50 -28.31 7.00
N ALA A 28 -7.61 -27.56 6.32
CA ALA A 28 -7.67 -27.33 4.90
C ALA A 28 -7.23 -28.58 4.12
N THR A 29 -8.05 -29.00 3.15
CA THR A 29 -7.71 -30.01 2.14
C THR A 29 -7.46 -29.39 0.77
N SER A 30 -7.70 -28.09 0.62
CA SER A 30 -7.42 -27.27 -0.57
C SER A 30 -7.09 -25.84 -0.18
N PHE A 31 -6.46 -25.12 -1.08
CA PHE A 31 -6.16 -23.71 -0.93
C PHE A 31 -6.56 -22.95 -2.19
N ASP A 32 -7.21 -21.80 -2.02
CA ASP A 32 -7.43 -20.83 -3.07
C ASP A 32 -6.11 -20.10 -3.33
N ALA A 33 -5.65 -20.12 -4.58
CA ALA A 33 -4.45 -19.38 -5.00
C ALA A 33 -4.82 -18.01 -5.57
N ARG A 34 -4.23 -16.95 -5.02
CA ARG A 34 -4.34 -15.57 -5.48
C ARG A 34 -2.96 -14.96 -5.54
N TYR A 35 -2.84 -13.77 -6.14
CA TYR A 35 -1.57 -13.05 -6.24
C TYR A 35 -1.76 -11.66 -5.67
N GLY A 36 -0.79 -11.19 -4.87
CA GLY A 36 -0.83 -9.88 -4.25
C GLY A 36 0.50 -9.48 -3.63
N GLY A 37 0.60 -8.22 -3.31
CA GLY A 37 1.71 -7.54 -2.68
C GLY A 37 1.36 -6.06 -2.59
N ALA A 38 1.86 -5.32 -1.62
CA ALA A 38 1.41 -3.96 -1.35
C ALA A 38 1.41 -3.08 -2.61
N GLU A 39 2.50 -3.05 -3.33
CA GLU A 39 2.69 -2.23 -4.52
C GLU A 39 1.92 -2.79 -5.72
N ALA A 40 1.82 -4.11 -5.83
CA ALA A 40 1.03 -4.77 -6.87
C ALA A 40 -0.47 -4.50 -6.68
N ASN A 41 -0.95 -4.51 -5.43
CA ASN A 41 -2.34 -4.20 -5.08
C ASN A 41 -2.67 -2.73 -5.38
N THR A 42 -1.75 -1.81 -5.06
CA THR A 42 -1.89 -0.38 -5.37
C THR A 42 -1.95 -0.15 -6.88
N ALA A 43 -1.05 -0.77 -7.67
CA ALA A 43 -1.08 -0.67 -9.13
C ALA A 43 -2.39 -1.20 -9.73
N LEU A 44 -2.85 -2.37 -9.25
CA LEU A 44 -4.10 -2.97 -9.71
C LEU A 44 -5.30 -2.08 -9.38
N SER A 45 -5.35 -1.53 -8.15
CA SER A 45 -6.43 -0.64 -7.73
C SER A 45 -6.49 0.63 -8.57
N LEU A 46 -5.34 1.26 -8.90
CA LEU A 46 -5.25 2.40 -9.82
C LEU A 46 -5.76 2.04 -11.22
N ALA A 47 -5.25 0.96 -11.79
CA ALA A 47 -5.67 0.53 -13.13
C ALA A 47 -7.16 0.21 -13.20
N PHE A 48 -7.73 -0.39 -12.14
CA PHE A 48 -9.16 -0.70 -12.07
C PHE A 48 -10.03 0.56 -11.94
N GLN A 49 -9.50 1.64 -11.38
CA GLN A 49 -10.12 2.97 -11.34
C GLN A 49 -9.96 3.74 -12.66
N GLY A 50 -9.21 3.20 -13.64
CA GLY A 50 -9.00 3.80 -14.96
C GLY A 50 -7.73 4.62 -15.11
N ASP A 51 -6.83 4.62 -14.11
CA ASP A 51 -5.55 5.32 -14.18
C ASP A 51 -4.49 4.52 -14.93
N SER A 52 -3.50 5.23 -15.47
CA SER A 52 -2.32 4.61 -16.07
C SER A 52 -1.38 4.12 -14.99
N ALA A 53 -1.31 2.79 -14.80
CA ALA A 53 -0.50 2.14 -13.79
C ALA A 53 0.48 1.15 -14.40
N ALA A 54 1.74 1.22 -13.98
CA ALA A 54 2.80 0.29 -14.31
C ALA A 54 3.34 -0.37 -13.04
N TYR A 55 3.86 -1.57 -13.19
CA TYR A 55 4.45 -2.32 -12.09
C TYR A 55 5.84 -2.84 -12.46
N VAL A 56 6.80 -2.72 -11.54
CA VAL A 56 8.12 -3.29 -11.65
C VAL A 56 8.46 -4.19 -10.46
N SER A 57 9.12 -5.28 -10.74
CA SER A 57 9.55 -6.30 -9.78
C SER A 57 10.59 -7.22 -10.42
N VAL A 58 11.08 -8.19 -9.64
CA VAL A 58 11.82 -9.35 -10.16
C VAL A 58 11.00 -10.60 -9.92
N VAL A 59 10.61 -11.29 -11.00
CA VAL A 59 9.67 -12.42 -10.97
C VAL A 59 10.26 -13.60 -11.73
N PRO A 60 10.12 -14.86 -11.25
CA PRO A 60 10.73 -16.01 -11.89
C PRO A 60 10.20 -16.24 -13.31
N ALA A 61 11.09 -16.69 -14.22
CA ALA A 61 10.75 -17.00 -15.61
C ALA A 61 10.10 -18.40 -15.73
N ASN A 62 9.00 -18.62 -15.00
CA ASN A 62 8.26 -19.88 -15.02
C ASN A 62 6.74 -19.62 -15.00
N ARG A 63 5.94 -20.68 -15.11
CA ARG A 63 4.46 -20.58 -15.19
C ARG A 63 3.81 -19.91 -13.99
N ILE A 64 4.38 -20.01 -12.79
CA ILE A 64 3.86 -19.35 -11.59
C ILE A 64 4.11 -17.83 -11.68
N GLY A 65 5.30 -17.43 -12.10
CA GLY A 65 5.59 -16.01 -12.40
C GLY A 65 4.69 -15.46 -13.51
N ASP A 66 4.40 -16.25 -14.55
CA ASP A 66 3.47 -15.84 -15.62
C ASP A 66 2.05 -15.65 -15.09
N CYS A 67 1.59 -16.50 -14.17
CA CYS A 67 0.29 -16.33 -13.52
C CYS A 67 0.23 -15.05 -12.66
N ALA A 68 1.30 -14.73 -11.92
CA ALA A 68 1.39 -13.53 -11.14
C ALA A 68 1.28 -12.26 -12.02
N LEU A 69 2.06 -12.19 -13.10
CA LEU A 69 1.99 -11.04 -14.03
C LEU A 69 0.65 -10.96 -14.75
N ARG A 70 0.09 -12.10 -15.15
CA ARG A 70 -1.23 -12.16 -15.79
C ARG A 70 -2.33 -11.63 -14.86
N SER A 71 -2.23 -11.87 -13.55
CA SER A 71 -3.22 -11.38 -12.58
C SER A 71 -3.28 -9.86 -12.51
N LEU A 72 -2.18 -9.17 -12.77
CA LEU A 72 -2.11 -7.71 -12.87
C LEU A 72 -2.52 -7.21 -14.26
N ALA A 73 -1.97 -7.81 -15.31
CA ALA A 73 -2.24 -7.40 -16.68
C ALA A 73 -3.72 -7.58 -17.08
N ALA A 74 -4.43 -8.55 -16.49
CA ALA A 74 -5.87 -8.75 -16.70
C ALA A 74 -6.72 -7.53 -16.31
N TYR A 75 -6.20 -6.67 -15.44
CA TYR A 75 -6.86 -5.45 -14.99
C TYR A 75 -6.20 -4.17 -15.53
N GLY A 76 -5.32 -4.29 -16.53
CA GLY A 76 -4.77 -3.14 -17.23
C GLY A 76 -3.43 -2.61 -16.69
N VAL A 77 -2.82 -3.27 -15.71
CA VAL A 77 -1.48 -2.87 -15.22
C VAL A 77 -0.43 -3.21 -16.27
N ASP A 78 0.41 -2.23 -16.64
CA ASP A 78 1.60 -2.47 -17.48
C ASP A 78 2.69 -3.20 -16.68
N THR A 79 2.94 -4.47 -17.05
CA THR A 79 3.96 -5.32 -16.45
C THR A 79 5.22 -5.47 -17.32
N SER A 80 5.36 -4.67 -18.38
CA SER A 80 6.45 -4.79 -19.35
C SER A 80 7.85 -4.50 -18.77
N ARG A 81 7.89 -3.79 -17.62
CA ARG A 81 9.12 -3.41 -16.91
C ARG A 81 9.60 -4.46 -15.90
N VAL A 82 8.85 -5.57 -15.74
CA VAL A 82 9.20 -6.61 -14.77
C VAL A 82 10.40 -7.43 -15.27
N VAL A 83 11.42 -7.53 -14.44
CA VAL A 83 12.59 -8.39 -14.69
C VAL A 83 12.22 -9.85 -14.47
N ARG A 84 12.63 -10.71 -15.40
CA ARG A 84 12.39 -12.15 -15.34
C ARG A 84 13.67 -12.87 -14.96
N SER A 85 13.84 -13.15 -13.66
CA SER A 85 15.05 -13.75 -13.08
C SER A 85 14.69 -14.61 -11.87
N GLY A 86 15.61 -15.52 -11.48
CA GLY A 86 15.41 -16.41 -10.34
C GLY A 86 14.42 -17.54 -10.57
N ASP A 87 14.26 -18.43 -9.57
CA ASP A 87 13.59 -19.74 -9.73
C ASP A 87 12.21 -19.80 -9.07
N ARG A 88 11.96 -18.98 -8.03
CA ARG A 88 10.72 -19.09 -7.28
C ARG A 88 10.02 -17.73 -7.02
N LEU A 89 8.70 -17.77 -7.02
CA LEU A 89 7.86 -16.69 -6.51
C LEU A 89 7.72 -16.85 -4.98
N GLY A 90 7.74 -15.75 -4.24
CA GLY A 90 7.39 -15.74 -2.83
C GLY A 90 5.95 -16.24 -2.62
N THR A 91 5.71 -16.91 -1.51
CA THR A 91 4.38 -17.43 -1.16
C THR A 91 4.02 -17.01 0.26
N TYR A 92 2.75 -16.82 0.53
CA TYR A 92 2.26 -16.70 1.90
C TYR A 92 0.94 -17.44 2.08
N TYR A 93 0.75 -17.96 3.28
CA TYR A 93 -0.49 -18.60 3.69
C TYR A 93 -1.28 -17.60 4.52
N PHE A 94 -2.56 -17.42 4.17
CA PHE A 94 -3.41 -16.48 4.88
C PHE A 94 -4.67 -17.18 5.39
N GLU A 95 -4.80 -17.25 6.72
CA GLU A 95 -5.98 -17.76 7.41
C GLU A 95 -6.88 -16.60 7.81
N LEU A 96 -8.11 -16.60 7.32
CA LEU A 96 -9.09 -15.59 7.66
C LEU A 96 -9.62 -15.83 9.08
N GLY A 97 -9.51 -14.84 9.93
CA GLY A 97 -10.03 -14.83 11.29
C GLY A 97 -11.56 -14.76 11.35
N ALA A 98 -12.08 -14.86 12.56
CA ALA A 98 -13.50 -14.68 12.84
C ALA A 98 -13.67 -14.20 14.28
N SER A 99 -14.48 -13.18 14.51
CA SER A 99 -14.78 -12.64 15.84
C SER A 99 -13.50 -12.28 16.64
N GLN A 100 -13.20 -13.01 17.70
CA GLN A 100 -12.01 -12.81 18.56
C GLN A 100 -10.74 -13.49 18.01
N ARG A 101 -10.87 -14.34 17.01
CA ARG A 101 -9.73 -15.00 16.37
C ARG A 101 -9.18 -14.11 15.27
N GLY A 102 -7.98 -13.59 15.50
CA GLY A 102 -7.26 -12.75 14.51
C GLY A 102 -6.94 -13.48 13.21
N ASN A 103 -6.62 -12.74 12.17
CA ASN A 103 -6.10 -13.28 10.92
C ASN A 103 -4.72 -13.90 11.14
N GLY A 104 -4.46 -15.06 10.50
CA GLY A 104 -3.16 -15.72 10.50
C GLY A 104 -2.42 -15.46 9.19
N CYS A 105 -1.10 -15.19 9.28
CA CYS A 105 -0.26 -15.06 8.10
C CYS A 105 1.08 -15.75 8.32
N ILE A 106 1.43 -16.69 7.44
CA ILE A 106 2.71 -17.40 7.43
C ILE A 106 3.40 -17.09 6.11
N TYR A 107 4.60 -16.49 6.15
CA TYR A 107 5.37 -16.18 4.96
C TYR A 107 6.37 -17.27 4.62
N ASP A 108 6.35 -17.71 3.36
CA ASP A 108 7.39 -18.52 2.72
C ASP A 108 7.94 -17.74 1.52
N ARG A 109 8.71 -16.66 1.81
CA ARG A 109 9.22 -15.72 0.81
C ARG A 109 10.75 -15.64 0.74
N LYS A 110 11.45 -16.34 1.65
CA LYS A 110 12.92 -16.42 1.56
C LYS A 110 13.34 -17.05 0.23
N TYR A 111 14.41 -16.50 -0.33
CA TYR A 111 14.96 -16.98 -1.60
C TYR A 111 13.99 -16.86 -2.79
N SER A 112 12.99 -15.98 -2.71
CA SER A 112 12.20 -15.61 -3.88
C SER A 112 13.07 -14.85 -4.89
N ALA A 113 12.61 -14.78 -6.14
CA ALA A 113 13.33 -14.10 -7.23
C ALA A 113 13.79 -12.70 -6.82
N ILE A 114 12.89 -11.87 -6.31
CA ILE A 114 13.22 -10.50 -5.86
C ILE A 114 14.11 -10.49 -4.60
N ASN A 115 13.98 -11.48 -3.70
CA ASN A 115 14.80 -11.55 -2.49
C ASN A 115 16.28 -11.83 -2.82
N LEU A 116 16.54 -12.58 -3.89
CA LEU A 116 17.90 -12.91 -4.36
C LEU A 116 18.43 -11.97 -5.43
N ALA A 117 17.60 -11.12 -6.02
CA ALA A 117 17.98 -10.22 -7.09
C ALA A 117 19.00 -9.18 -6.61
N SER A 118 19.95 -8.85 -7.49
CA SER A 118 20.81 -7.69 -7.29
C SER A 118 20.07 -6.40 -7.69
N HIS A 119 20.36 -5.28 -7.00
CA HIS A 119 19.85 -3.97 -7.38
C HIS A 119 20.22 -3.62 -8.84
N THR A 120 21.36 -4.14 -9.34
CA THR A 120 21.83 -3.90 -10.71
C THR A 120 21.03 -4.58 -11.81
N GLU A 121 20.10 -5.49 -11.48
CA GLU A 121 19.15 -6.07 -12.44
C GLU A 121 18.06 -5.07 -12.85
N LEU A 122 17.88 -3.98 -12.10
CA LEU A 122 16.89 -2.93 -12.32
C LEU A 122 17.56 -1.70 -12.97
N ASP A 123 17.43 -1.56 -14.29
CA ASP A 123 17.91 -0.38 -15.03
C ASP A 123 16.93 0.78 -14.84
N TRP A 124 17.10 1.56 -13.76
CA TRP A 124 16.21 2.66 -13.40
C TRP A 124 16.10 3.73 -14.49
N ALA A 125 17.13 3.89 -15.32
CA ALA A 125 17.07 4.80 -16.44
C ALA A 125 16.01 4.37 -17.49
N LYS A 126 15.83 3.07 -17.70
CA LYS A 126 14.79 2.52 -18.58
C LYS A 126 13.46 2.35 -17.84
N VAL A 127 13.52 1.86 -16.60
CA VAL A 127 12.30 1.57 -15.80
C VAL A 127 11.47 2.82 -15.57
N LEU A 128 12.10 3.99 -15.35
CA LEU A 128 11.45 5.27 -15.10
C LEU A 128 11.15 6.08 -16.38
N ASP A 129 11.37 5.50 -17.57
CA ASP A 129 11.06 6.21 -18.80
C ASP A 129 9.52 6.34 -19.01
N GLY A 130 9.05 7.59 -19.22
CA GLY A 130 7.64 7.90 -19.35
C GLY A 130 6.82 7.76 -18.06
N ILE A 131 7.47 7.77 -16.89
CA ILE A 131 6.83 7.71 -15.57
C ILE A 131 6.80 9.11 -14.94
N ASP A 132 5.70 9.44 -14.31
CA ASP A 132 5.46 10.72 -13.65
C ASP A 132 5.41 10.60 -12.12
N VAL A 133 5.00 9.45 -11.61
CA VAL A 133 4.91 9.15 -10.18
C VAL A 133 5.57 7.79 -9.90
N PHE A 134 6.48 7.75 -8.95
CA PHE A 134 7.12 6.53 -8.46
C PHE A 134 6.63 6.22 -7.05
N TYR A 135 6.03 5.05 -6.88
CA TYR A 135 5.49 4.56 -5.59
C TYR A 135 6.21 3.29 -5.14
N PHE A 136 6.56 3.24 -3.86
CA PHE A 136 7.02 2.03 -3.18
C PHE A 136 6.51 2.02 -1.73
N SER A 137 6.60 0.87 -1.05
CA SER A 137 6.36 0.80 0.39
C SER A 137 7.58 0.32 1.14
N GLY A 138 7.60 0.48 2.47
CA GLY A 138 8.65 -0.03 3.33
C GLY A 138 8.78 -1.55 3.33
N VAL A 139 7.82 -2.27 2.71
CA VAL A 139 7.94 -3.72 2.46
C VAL A 139 9.07 -4.01 1.48
N THR A 140 9.23 -3.20 0.43
CA THR A 140 10.23 -3.44 -0.64
C THR A 140 11.67 -3.38 -0.14
N PRO A 141 12.13 -2.33 0.57
CA PRO A 141 13.48 -2.30 1.13
C PRO A 141 13.69 -3.34 2.24
N ALA A 142 12.62 -3.85 2.86
CA ALA A 142 12.69 -4.92 3.85
C ALA A 142 12.91 -6.32 3.25
N VAL A 143 12.74 -6.50 1.93
CA VAL A 143 12.95 -7.78 1.24
C VAL A 143 14.40 -8.22 1.31
N SER A 144 15.36 -7.31 1.06
CA SER A 144 16.81 -7.53 1.16
C SER A 144 17.58 -6.22 1.16
N ASP A 145 18.87 -6.24 1.53
CA ASP A 145 19.75 -5.07 1.42
C ASP A 145 19.90 -4.60 -0.03
N GLU A 146 19.87 -5.52 -0.99
CA GLU A 146 19.88 -5.21 -2.44
C GLU A 146 18.62 -4.41 -2.85
N MET A 147 17.44 -4.78 -2.33
CA MET A 147 16.21 -4.05 -2.61
C MET A 147 16.15 -2.69 -1.89
N ALA A 148 16.81 -2.55 -0.75
CA ALA A 148 16.99 -1.24 -0.11
C ALA A 148 17.87 -0.31 -0.97
N LEU A 149 18.93 -0.83 -1.56
CA LEU A 149 19.77 -0.10 -2.55
C LEU A 149 18.97 0.25 -3.80
N ALA A 150 18.20 -0.71 -4.35
CA ALA A 150 17.34 -0.48 -5.51
C ALA A 150 16.33 0.63 -5.27
N CYS A 151 15.68 0.68 -4.09
CA CYS A 151 14.78 1.78 -3.72
C CYS A 151 15.51 3.13 -3.69
N LYS A 152 16.71 3.17 -3.13
CA LYS A 152 17.52 4.40 -3.09
C LYS A 152 17.87 4.90 -4.49
N GLU A 153 18.40 4.03 -5.34
CA GLU A 153 18.74 4.37 -6.73
C GLU A 153 17.52 4.83 -7.54
N ALA A 154 16.36 4.17 -7.35
CA ALA A 154 15.09 4.58 -7.96
C ALA A 154 14.69 5.99 -7.55
N LEU A 155 14.77 6.30 -6.25
CA LEU A 155 14.42 7.61 -5.70
C LEU A 155 15.39 8.71 -6.19
N GLU A 156 16.69 8.43 -6.21
CA GLU A 156 17.70 9.36 -6.72
C GLU A 156 17.49 9.67 -8.20
N GLU A 157 17.20 8.65 -9.02
CA GLU A 157 16.90 8.82 -10.45
C GLU A 157 15.55 9.51 -10.68
N ALA A 158 14.51 9.17 -9.91
CA ALA A 158 13.22 9.84 -9.95
C ALA A 158 13.35 11.34 -9.65
N ARG A 159 14.09 11.68 -8.58
CA ARG A 159 14.35 13.07 -8.20
C ARG A 159 15.11 13.83 -9.28
N ARG A 160 16.13 13.19 -9.91
CA ARG A 160 16.90 13.78 -11.01
C ARG A 160 16.01 14.13 -12.22
N ARG A 161 14.93 13.36 -12.44
CA ARG A 161 13.96 13.57 -13.53
C ARG A 161 12.77 14.46 -13.15
N GLY A 162 12.63 14.84 -11.89
CA GLY A 162 11.45 15.58 -11.40
C GLY A 162 10.19 14.72 -11.31
N ILE A 163 10.33 13.39 -11.21
CA ILE A 163 9.26 12.44 -10.95
C ILE A 163 8.84 12.56 -9.50
N THR A 164 7.55 12.64 -9.22
CA THR A 164 7.04 12.67 -7.85
C THR A 164 7.21 11.32 -7.17
N THR A 165 7.73 11.32 -5.95
CA THR A 165 8.02 10.11 -5.20
C THR A 165 7.04 9.93 -4.04
N VAL A 166 6.55 8.70 -3.87
CA VAL A 166 5.55 8.33 -2.86
C VAL A 166 6.00 7.10 -2.10
N CYS A 167 5.93 7.15 -0.77
CA CYS A 167 6.27 6.04 0.10
C CYS A 167 5.17 5.79 1.13
N ASP A 168 4.69 4.55 1.23
CA ASP A 168 3.96 4.04 2.38
C ASP A 168 4.96 3.36 3.33
N LEU A 169 5.10 3.83 4.58
CA LEU A 169 6.05 3.27 5.55
C LEU A 169 5.82 1.79 5.82
N ASN A 170 4.59 1.36 5.88
CA ASN A 170 4.13 -0.03 5.82
C ASN A 170 5.05 -1.04 6.56
N TYR A 171 5.40 -0.76 7.81
CA TYR A 171 6.32 -1.56 8.60
C TYR A 171 5.86 -3.01 8.77
N ARG A 172 6.79 -3.93 8.65
CA ARG A 172 6.52 -5.36 8.83
C ARG A 172 7.54 -6.00 9.78
N GLY A 173 7.19 -6.11 11.05
CA GLY A 173 8.07 -6.67 12.10
C GLY A 173 8.50 -8.13 11.88
N LYS A 174 7.85 -8.87 10.96
CA LYS A 174 8.29 -10.21 10.54
C LYS A 174 9.43 -10.19 9.51
N MET A 175 9.77 -9.04 8.94
CA MET A 175 10.81 -8.90 7.91
C MET A 175 12.09 -8.29 8.45
N TRP A 176 11.99 -7.28 9.29
CA TRP A 176 13.12 -6.57 9.88
C TRP A 176 12.79 -6.02 11.28
N SER A 177 13.81 -5.70 12.05
CA SER A 177 13.65 -5.04 13.34
C SER A 177 13.38 -3.54 13.18
N PRO A 178 12.81 -2.86 14.19
CA PRO A 178 12.65 -1.40 14.17
C PRO A 178 13.97 -0.66 13.92
N GLU A 179 15.08 -1.10 14.52
CA GLU A 179 16.40 -0.48 14.35
C GLU A 179 16.87 -0.55 12.91
N LYS A 180 16.70 -1.72 12.23
CA LYS A 180 17.06 -1.88 10.82
C LYS A 180 16.13 -1.05 9.93
N SER A 181 14.83 -1.04 10.23
CA SER A 181 13.85 -0.21 9.52
C SER A 181 14.22 1.27 9.61
N GLN A 182 14.48 1.77 10.82
CA GLN A 182 14.89 3.17 11.02
C GLN A 182 16.19 3.52 10.29
N GLN A 183 17.18 2.63 10.33
CA GLN A 183 18.45 2.84 9.63
C GLN A 183 18.24 3.03 8.12
N VAL A 184 17.37 2.24 7.50
CA VAL A 184 17.09 2.29 6.06
C VAL A 184 16.14 3.43 5.72
N MET A 185 14.99 3.50 6.38
CA MET A 185 13.92 4.44 6.00
C MET A 185 14.29 5.91 6.24
N LYS A 186 15.07 6.22 7.28
CA LYS A 186 15.62 7.57 7.51
C LYS A 186 16.56 8.01 6.38
N GLY A 187 17.17 7.06 5.67
CA GLY A 187 18.00 7.35 4.50
C GLY A 187 17.21 7.54 3.20
N LEU A 188 16.04 6.93 3.09
CA LEU A 188 15.18 7.01 1.90
C LEU A 188 14.20 8.19 1.95
N LEU A 189 13.63 8.47 3.12
CA LEU A 189 12.54 9.43 3.27
C LEU A 189 12.88 10.87 2.85
N PRO A 190 14.12 11.39 2.98
CA PRO A 190 14.50 12.70 2.44
C PRO A 190 14.36 12.83 0.91
N LEU A 191 14.17 11.71 0.20
CA LEU A 191 13.94 11.65 -1.24
C LEU A 191 12.45 11.48 -1.60
N VAL A 192 11.53 11.50 -0.62
CA VAL A 192 10.11 11.24 -0.77
C VAL A 192 9.30 12.53 -0.69
N ASP A 193 8.41 12.75 -1.66
CA ASP A 193 7.52 13.91 -1.70
C ASP A 193 6.23 13.68 -0.89
N ILE A 194 5.64 12.48 -0.98
CA ILE A 194 4.40 12.12 -0.29
C ILE A 194 4.67 10.90 0.59
N CYS A 195 4.48 11.05 1.88
CA CYS A 195 4.60 9.97 2.86
C CYS A 195 3.21 9.49 3.29
N ILE A 196 3.03 8.18 3.38
CA ILE A 196 1.87 7.55 4.01
C ILE A 196 2.40 6.85 5.27
N ALA A 197 1.82 7.18 6.41
CA ALA A 197 2.28 6.67 7.71
C ALA A 197 1.10 6.55 8.68
N ASN A 198 1.21 5.66 9.64
CA ASN A 198 0.25 5.50 10.72
C ASN A 198 0.96 5.38 12.08
N ASP A 199 0.19 5.19 13.13
CA ASP A 199 0.63 5.08 14.53
C ASP A 199 1.54 3.87 14.84
N GLU A 200 1.51 2.83 14.00
CA GLU A 200 2.38 1.65 14.12
C GLU A 200 3.68 1.84 13.31
N ASP A 201 3.55 2.41 12.11
CA ASP A 201 4.65 2.50 11.15
C ASP A 201 5.66 3.59 11.52
N ALA A 202 5.20 4.77 11.95
CA ALA A 202 6.08 5.90 12.26
C ALA A 202 7.04 5.63 13.45
N PRO A 203 6.59 5.06 14.57
CA PRO A 203 7.52 4.68 15.65
C PRO A 203 8.51 3.61 15.20
N ALA A 204 8.05 2.60 14.49
CA ALA A 204 8.89 1.49 14.06
C ALA A 204 9.92 1.89 13.00
N SER A 205 9.52 2.70 12.01
CA SER A 205 10.38 3.04 10.85
C SER A 205 11.15 4.33 11.02
N LEU A 206 10.71 5.25 11.89
CA LEU A 206 11.33 6.57 12.05
C LEU A 206 11.72 6.89 13.49
N GLY A 207 11.15 6.18 14.47
CA GLY A 207 11.30 6.50 15.89
C GLY A 207 10.44 7.69 16.33
N ILE A 208 9.50 8.12 15.49
CA ILE A 208 8.58 9.23 15.77
C ILE A 208 7.33 8.64 16.41
N THR A 209 7.04 9.04 17.64
CA THR A 209 5.95 8.46 18.41
C THR A 209 4.65 9.20 18.14
N CYS A 210 3.63 8.49 17.71
CA CYS A 210 2.26 8.94 17.77
C CYS A 210 1.71 8.62 19.17
N VAL A 211 1.04 9.59 19.81
CA VAL A 211 0.71 9.51 21.26
C VAL A 211 -0.20 8.34 21.61
N SER A 212 -1.11 7.96 20.71
CA SER A 212 -2.10 6.93 21.04
C SER A 212 -1.54 5.52 21.14
N GLY A 213 -0.68 5.11 20.23
CA GLY A 213 -0.15 3.76 20.17
C GLY A 213 -1.20 2.64 20.25
N SER A 214 -2.50 2.97 20.13
CA SER A 214 -3.62 2.05 20.34
C SER A 214 -4.58 2.05 19.15
N LEU A 215 -4.56 0.96 18.40
CA LEU A 215 -5.53 0.70 17.31
C LEU A 215 -7.00 0.71 17.78
N ALA A 216 -7.25 0.61 19.09
CA ALA A 216 -8.61 0.62 19.62
C ALA A 216 -9.24 2.01 19.67
N HIS A 217 -8.46 3.09 19.67
CA HIS A 217 -8.92 4.46 19.93
C HIS A 217 -8.26 5.53 19.05
N GLY A 218 -7.67 5.17 17.92
CA GLY A 218 -6.92 6.12 17.07
C GLY A 218 -7.78 7.31 16.61
N ILE A 219 -9.07 7.11 16.33
CA ILE A 219 -9.98 8.17 15.89
C ILE A 219 -10.24 9.19 17.01
N ASP A 220 -10.28 8.74 18.26
CA ASP A 220 -10.49 9.62 19.41
C ASP A 220 -9.26 10.52 19.68
N GLU A 221 -8.08 10.07 19.24
CA GLU A 221 -6.80 10.76 19.38
C GLU A 221 -6.26 11.30 18.03
N ARG A 222 -7.13 11.53 17.07
CA ARG A 222 -6.76 11.92 15.68
C ARG A 222 -5.79 13.09 15.57
N GLU A 223 -5.80 14.05 16.53
CA GLU A 223 -4.91 15.19 16.53
C GLU A 223 -3.43 14.79 16.69
N SER A 224 -3.14 13.65 17.34
CA SER A 224 -1.78 13.14 17.46
C SER A 224 -1.19 12.74 16.12
N TYR A 225 -2.03 12.35 15.14
CA TYR A 225 -1.60 12.08 13.77
C TYR A 225 -1.18 13.35 13.03
N VAL A 226 -1.80 14.49 13.33
CA VAL A 226 -1.38 15.79 12.78
C VAL A 226 -0.01 16.18 13.31
N GLU A 227 0.23 15.97 14.61
CA GLU A 227 1.54 16.23 15.23
C GLU A 227 2.62 15.33 14.62
N MET A 228 2.35 14.05 14.49
CA MET A 228 3.23 13.09 13.82
C MET A 228 3.52 13.51 12.36
N ALA A 229 2.50 13.93 11.61
CA ALA A 229 2.66 14.37 10.24
C ALA A 229 3.54 15.61 10.13
N ARG A 230 3.34 16.58 11.03
CA ARG A 230 4.16 17.79 11.11
C ARG A 230 5.63 17.46 11.38
N GLU A 231 5.91 16.56 12.34
CA GLU A 231 7.26 16.13 12.67
C GLU A 231 7.91 15.43 11.50
N ILE A 232 7.25 14.43 10.89
CA ILE A 232 7.79 13.69 9.73
C ILE A 232 8.08 14.65 8.57
N CYS A 233 7.15 15.56 8.24
CA CYS A 233 7.36 16.51 7.15
C CYS A 233 8.50 17.48 7.44
N ALA A 234 8.63 17.95 8.68
CA ALA A 234 9.71 18.84 9.08
C ALA A 234 11.08 18.15 9.04
N ASP A 235 11.18 16.93 9.52
CA ASP A 235 12.45 16.20 9.63
C ASP A 235 12.97 15.67 8.29
N TYR A 236 12.05 15.28 7.40
CA TYR A 236 12.40 14.59 6.15
C TYR A 236 12.09 15.39 4.88
N GLY A 237 11.36 16.49 4.99
CA GLY A 237 11.04 17.35 3.85
C GLY A 237 9.92 16.84 2.96
N CYS A 238 9.09 15.91 3.43
CA CYS A 238 7.90 15.47 2.72
C CYS A 238 6.93 16.66 2.56
N LYS A 239 6.35 16.80 1.38
CA LYS A 239 5.40 17.89 1.06
C LYS A 239 4.00 17.59 1.58
N THR A 240 3.65 16.32 1.65
CA THR A 240 2.32 15.85 2.05
C THR A 240 2.45 14.57 2.85
N LEU A 241 1.65 14.43 3.89
CA LEU A 241 1.51 13.16 4.61
C LEU A 241 0.04 12.76 4.66
N ALA A 242 -0.22 11.46 4.48
CA ALA A 242 -1.55 10.88 4.65
C ALA A 242 -1.51 9.73 5.65
N SER A 243 -2.63 9.54 6.38
CA SER A 243 -2.77 8.46 7.36
C SER A 243 -4.14 7.81 7.26
N VAL A 244 -4.16 6.50 7.50
CA VAL A 244 -5.38 5.78 7.85
C VAL A 244 -5.45 5.67 9.36
N ILE A 245 -6.56 6.10 9.94
CA ILE A 245 -6.83 6.11 11.39
C ILE A 245 -7.97 5.14 11.67
N ARG A 246 -7.83 4.30 12.70
CA ARG A 246 -8.77 3.22 12.96
C ARG A 246 -9.14 3.13 14.44
N ASN A 247 -10.41 2.75 14.69
CA ASN A 247 -10.83 2.16 15.96
C ASN A 247 -11.22 0.71 15.68
N VAL A 248 -10.41 -0.24 16.15
CA VAL A 248 -10.61 -1.68 15.90
C VAL A 248 -11.34 -2.31 17.06
N GLN A 249 -12.54 -2.85 16.81
CA GLN A 249 -13.37 -3.53 17.81
C GLN A 249 -13.21 -5.06 17.73
N SER A 250 -13.12 -5.60 16.52
CA SER A 250 -12.86 -7.00 16.23
C SER A 250 -12.29 -7.14 14.81
N VAL A 251 -11.95 -8.36 14.38
CA VAL A 251 -11.53 -8.59 12.98
C VAL A 251 -12.62 -8.27 11.96
N GLU A 252 -13.88 -8.26 12.37
CA GLU A 252 -15.07 -8.03 11.52
C GLU A 252 -15.69 -6.65 11.71
N ARG A 253 -15.31 -5.88 12.73
CA ARG A 253 -15.89 -4.54 13.00
C ARG A 253 -14.82 -3.54 13.36
N SER A 254 -14.82 -2.45 12.62
CA SER A 254 -13.91 -1.33 12.87
C SER A 254 -14.47 -0.03 12.30
N GLN A 255 -14.01 1.08 12.86
CA GLN A 255 -14.24 2.41 12.31
C GLN A 255 -12.96 2.88 11.61
N TRP A 256 -13.13 3.54 10.48
CA TRP A 256 -12.04 3.99 9.63
C TRP A 256 -12.21 5.46 9.28
N MET A 257 -11.11 6.20 9.30
CA MET A 257 -11.01 7.60 8.93
C MET A 257 -9.67 7.85 8.24
N GLY A 258 -9.62 8.79 7.31
CA GLY A 258 -8.39 9.27 6.70
C GLY A 258 -7.99 10.63 7.24
N MET A 259 -6.68 10.93 7.23
CA MET A 259 -6.12 12.23 7.46
C MET A 259 -5.17 12.59 6.33
N LEU A 260 -5.22 13.84 5.86
CA LEU A 260 -4.28 14.43 4.91
C LEU A 260 -3.68 15.69 5.53
N TYR A 261 -2.36 15.84 5.41
CA TYR A 261 -1.62 17.01 5.91
C TYR A 261 -0.78 17.61 4.78
N ASP A 262 -0.86 18.93 4.61
CA ASP A 262 -0.04 19.70 3.67
C ASP A 262 1.03 20.48 4.41
N ALA A 263 2.30 20.17 4.17
CA ALA A 263 3.42 20.78 4.88
C ALA A 263 3.63 22.25 4.54
N ALA A 264 3.23 22.70 3.35
CA ALA A 264 3.45 24.07 2.91
C ALA A 264 2.51 25.06 3.60
N SER A 265 1.25 24.69 3.78
CA SER A 265 0.25 25.53 4.48
C SER A 265 0.14 25.21 5.97
N GLY A 266 0.53 24.01 6.39
CA GLY A 266 0.27 23.46 7.72
C GLY A 266 -1.19 23.04 7.92
N GLU A 267 -2.01 23.08 6.89
CA GLU A 267 -3.40 22.67 6.93
C GLU A 267 -3.54 21.16 6.93
N HIS A 268 -4.63 20.66 7.50
CA HIS A 268 -4.96 19.25 7.51
C HIS A 268 -6.46 19.04 7.35
N TRP A 269 -6.81 17.86 6.83
CA TRP A 269 -8.18 17.46 6.56
C TRP A 269 -8.41 16.05 7.09
N PHE A 270 -9.51 15.87 7.79
CA PHE A 270 -10.01 14.56 8.20
C PHE A 270 -11.20 14.18 7.33
N SER A 271 -11.26 12.92 6.91
CA SER A 271 -12.43 12.40 6.24
C SER A 271 -13.59 12.18 7.22
N THR A 272 -14.76 11.86 6.68
CA THR A 272 -15.84 11.25 7.47
C THR A 272 -15.39 9.93 8.08
N VAL A 273 -15.98 9.56 9.25
CA VAL A 273 -15.76 8.26 9.89
C VAL A 273 -16.71 7.23 9.28
N HIS A 274 -16.17 6.11 8.85
CA HIS A 274 -16.94 4.99 8.32
C HIS A 274 -16.96 3.83 9.33
N ASP A 275 -18.15 3.37 9.71
CA ASP A 275 -18.38 2.15 10.51
C ASP A 275 -18.48 0.97 9.53
N VAL A 276 -17.54 0.02 9.60
CA VAL A 276 -17.39 -1.03 8.59
C VAL A 276 -17.54 -2.42 9.18
N HIS A 277 -18.36 -3.22 8.52
CA HIS A 277 -18.35 -4.67 8.67
C HIS A 277 -17.34 -5.26 7.69
N VAL A 278 -16.21 -5.75 8.23
CA VAL A 278 -15.06 -6.22 7.46
C VAL A 278 -15.26 -7.66 7.03
N LEU A 279 -15.29 -7.92 5.73
CA LEU A 279 -15.21 -9.28 5.18
C LEU A 279 -13.76 -9.77 5.13
N GLU A 280 -12.84 -8.90 4.71
CA GLU A 280 -11.42 -9.22 4.66
C GLU A 280 -10.56 -7.95 4.70
N GLY A 281 -9.67 -7.85 5.70
CA GLY A 281 -8.85 -6.66 5.97
C GLY A 281 -7.59 -6.51 5.12
N VAL A 282 -7.25 -7.50 4.28
CA VAL A 282 -6.02 -7.45 3.46
C VAL A 282 -6.14 -6.36 2.39
N ALA A 283 -5.04 -5.65 2.12
CA ALA A 283 -4.92 -4.63 1.07
C ALA A 283 -5.80 -3.37 1.24
N ALA A 284 -6.40 -3.14 2.41
CA ALA A 284 -7.18 -1.92 2.64
C ALA A 284 -6.30 -0.66 2.65
N GLY A 285 -5.08 -0.74 3.20
CA GLY A 285 -4.06 0.31 3.10
C GLY A 285 -3.64 0.55 1.65
N ASP A 286 -3.41 -0.52 0.88
CA ASP A 286 -3.03 -0.41 -0.53
C ASP A 286 -4.14 0.26 -1.36
N ALA A 287 -5.41 -0.04 -1.03
CA ALA A 287 -6.56 0.62 -1.65
C ALA A 287 -6.68 2.10 -1.27
N PHE A 288 -6.39 2.45 -0.01
CA PHE A 288 -6.27 3.85 0.42
C PHE A 288 -5.20 4.59 -0.38
N ASN A 289 -4.02 3.99 -0.51
CA ASN A 289 -2.90 4.56 -1.25
C ASN A 289 -3.27 4.81 -2.73
N ALA A 290 -3.92 3.84 -3.37
CA ALA A 290 -4.41 3.97 -4.73
C ALA A 290 -5.49 5.06 -4.84
N GLY A 291 -6.44 5.11 -3.93
CA GLY A 291 -7.48 6.14 -3.90
C GLY A 291 -6.92 7.54 -3.70
N LEU A 292 -5.91 7.71 -2.84
CA LEU A 292 -5.21 8.98 -2.67
C LEU A 292 -4.49 9.40 -3.96
N LEU A 293 -3.74 8.49 -4.56
CA LEU A 293 -3.02 8.76 -5.81
C LEU A 293 -4.00 9.10 -6.95
N HIS A 294 -5.09 8.35 -7.11
CA HIS A 294 -6.17 8.66 -8.04
C HIS A 294 -6.70 10.08 -7.85
N ALA A 295 -7.07 10.44 -6.63
CA ALA A 295 -7.61 11.76 -6.31
C ALA A 295 -6.61 12.89 -6.63
N LEU A 296 -5.32 12.69 -6.35
CA LEU A 296 -4.27 13.64 -6.68
C LEU A 296 -4.01 13.73 -8.19
N LEU A 297 -4.08 12.63 -8.94
CA LEU A 297 -3.98 12.60 -10.40
C LEU A 297 -5.12 13.38 -11.06
N HIS A 298 -6.33 13.29 -10.52
CA HIS A 298 -7.51 13.99 -11.01
C HIS A 298 -7.66 15.41 -10.43
N GLY A 299 -6.73 15.85 -9.58
CA GLY A 299 -6.70 17.21 -9.03
C GLY A 299 -7.87 17.52 -8.11
N TYR A 300 -8.30 16.52 -7.32
CA TYR A 300 -9.33 16.74 -6.29
C TYR A 300 -8.82 17.70 -5.22
N GLU A 301 -9.73 18.52 -4.70
CA GLU A 301 -9.45 19.35 -3.53
C GLU A 301 -9.11 18.46 -2.31
N PRO A 302 -8.29 18.93 -1.37
CA PRO A 302 -7.74 18.09 -0.31
C PRO A 302 -8.79 17.33 0.52
N GLN A 303 -9.90 17.98 0.88
CA GLN A 303 -10.98 17.30 1.59
C GLN A 303 -11.59 16.18 0.75
N ARG A 304 -11.89 16.44 -0.52
CA ARG A 304 -12.43 15.40 -1.42
C ARG A 304 -11.42 14.28 -1.66
N ALA A 305 -10.12 14.60 -1.72
CA ALA A 305 -9.07 13.61 -1.92
C ALA A 305 -9.01 12.61 -0.75
N ILE A 306 -9.08 13.10 0.49
CA ILE A 306 -9.03 12.21 1.65
C ILE A 306 -10.35 11.43 1.84
N ASP A 307 -11.50 12.02 1.54
CA ASP A 307 -12.79 11.31 1.55
C ASP A 307 -12.81 10.20 0.50
N TYR A 308 -12.26 10.43 -0.69
CA TYR A 308 -12.14 9.43 -1.74
C TYR A 308 -11.14 8.31 -1.37
N ALA A 309 -9.99 8.65 -0.82
CA ALA A 309 -8.98 7.67 -0.41
C ALA A 309 -9.51 6.70 0.66
N ILE A 310 -10.22 7.22 1.67
CA ILE A 310 -10.80 6.36 2.70
C ILE A 310 -11.99 5.54 2.17
N ALA A 311 -12.79 6.10 1.24
CA ALA A 311 -13.86 5.36 0.59
C ALA A 311 -13.33 4.15 -0.18
N ALA A 312 -12.22 4.29 -0.92
CA ALA A 312 -11.55 3.16 -1.58
C ALA A 312 -11.11 2.09 -0.58
N SER A 313 -10.54 2.50 0.55
CA SER A 313 -10.11 1.61 1.63
C SER A 313 -11.27 0.82 2.24
N VAL A 314 -12.34 1.50 2.64
CA VAL A 314 -13.49 0.85 3.31
C VAL A 314 -14.28 -0.05 2.37
N LEU A 315 -14.36 0.29 1.09
CA LEU A 315 -14.94 -0.60 0.09
C LEU A 315 -14.10 -1.85 -0.12
N LYS A 316 -12.76 -1.75 -0.12
CA LYS A 316 -11.87 -2.92 -0.18
C LYS A 316 -12.14 -3.90 0.97
N LEU A 317 -12.46 -3.43 2.16
CA LEU A 317 -12.80 -4.28 3.30
C LEU A 317 -14.02 -5.19 3.04
N THR A 318 -14.83 -4.88 2.04
CA THR A 318 -16.01 -5.66 1.62
C THR A 318 -15.73 -6.60 0.44
N VAL A 319 -14.49 -6.62 -0.07
CA VAL A 319 -14.06 -7.46 -1.21
C VAL A 319 -13.05 -8.49 -0.73
N ARG A 320 -13.27 -9.78 -1.04
CA ARG A 320 -12.35 -10.86 -0.69
C ARG A 320 -11.11 -10.86 -1.59
N GLY A 321 -9.97 -11.20 -1.02
CA GLY A 321 -8.67 -11.28 -1.70
C GLY A 321 -7.89 -9.99 -1.62
N ASP A 322 -6.77 -9.92 -2.32
CA ASP A 322 -5.83 -8.81 -2.26
C ASP A 322 -6.22 -7.67 -3.21
N SER A 323 -6.91 -7.99 -4.31
CA SER A 323 -7.27 -7.03 -5.34
C SER A 323 -8.45 -6.15 -4.93
N ASN A 324 -8.29 -4.85 -5.07
CA ASN A 324 -9.40 -3.91 -4.90
C ASN A 324 -10.17 -3.79 -6.24
N LEU A 325 -11.20 -4.61 -6.40
CA LEU A 325 -12.05 -4.63 -7.59
C LEU A 325 -13.27 -3.71 -7.37
N VAL A 326 -13.01 -2.46 -7.05
CA VAL A 326 -14.02 -1.42 -6.84
C VAL A 326 -13.78 -0.29 -7.82
N SER A 327 -14.81 0.05 -8.58
CA SER A 327 -14.73 1.08 -9.61
C SER A 327 -14.67 2.50 -9.04
N GLU A 328 -14.17 3.44 -9.84
CA GLU A 328 -14.18 4.87 -9.51
C GLU A 328 -15.57 5.36 -9.10
N ALA A 329 -16.61 4.97 -9.84
CA ALA A 329 -17.98 5.38 -9.57
C ALA A 329 -18.50 4.87 -8.21
N GLU A 330 -18.14 3.64 -7.81
CA GLU A 330 -18.50 3.10 -6.49
C GLU A 330 -17.78 3.86 -5.37
N ILE A 331 -16.49 4.15 -5.56
CA ILE A 331 -15.69 4.89 -4.58
C ILE A 331 -16.24 6.32 -4.44
N ALA A 332 -16.48 7.02 -5.55
CA ALA A 332 -17.04 8.37 -5.53
C ALA A 332 -18.42 8.40 -4.84
N GLY A 333 -19.27 7.41 -5.11
CA GLY A 333 -20.57 7.30 -4.46
C GLY A 333 -20.49 7.16 -2.94
N VAL A 334 -19.51 6.43 -2.41
CA VAL A 334 -19.28 6.31 -0.96
C VAL A 334 -18.66 7.59 -0.39
N ALA A 335 -17.70 8.19 -1.08
CA ALA A 335 -17.06 9.43 -0.67
C ALA A 335 -18.05 10.60 -0.53
N GLU A 336 -19.04 10.68 -1.44
CA GLU A 336 -20.03 11.77 -1.47
C GLU A 336 -21.21 11.55 -0.51
N SER A 337 -21.61 10.30 -0.26
CA SER A 337 -22.84 9.97 0.49
C SER A 337 -22.62 9.26 1.83
N GLY A 338 -21.36 8.97 2.17
CA GLY A 338 -21.05 8.16 3.36
C GLY A 338 -21.46 6.68 3.24
N GLY A 339 -21.80 6.24 2.03
CA GLY A 339 -22.27 4.89 1.73
C GLY A 339 -23.75 4.79 1.39
N GLY A 340 -24.09 3.97 0.42
CA GLY A 340 -25.44 3.79 -0.10
C GLY A 340 -25.97 2.38 0.13
N THR A 341 -27.21 2.27 0.61
CA THR A 341 -27.93 1.00 0.73
C THR A 341 -28.80 0.70 -0.50
N ARG A 342 -28.78 1.57 -1.53
CA ARG A 342 -29.61 1.41 -2.74
C ARG A 342 -28.89 0.59 -3.80
N VAL A 343 -29.61 -0.35 -4.40
CA VAL A 343 -29.15 -1.09 -5.57
C VAL A 343 -28.91 -0.11 -6.71
N ALA A 344 -27.68 0.00 -7.21
CA ALA A 344 -27.39 0.70 -8.45
C ALA A 344 -28.13 0.00 -9.61
N ARG A 345 -28.92 0.74 -10.37
CA ARG A 345 -29.67 0.23 -11.51
C ARG A 345 -29.22 0.91 -12.78
#